data_4bca602aa9d677fe7e1b157e673a1f22
#
_entry.id   4bca602aa9d677fe7e1b157e673a1f22
#
_cell.length_a   1.000
_cell.length_b   1.000
_cell.length_c   1.000
_cell.angle_alpha   90.00
_cell.angle_beta   90.00
_cell.angle_gamma   90.00
#
_symmetry.space_group_name_H-M   'P 1'
#
loop_
_entity.id
_entity.type
_entity.pdbx_description
1 polymer ?
#
loop_
_entity_poly.entity_id
_entity_poly.type
_entity_poly.pdbx_seq_one_letter_code
_entity_poly.pdbx_strand_id
1 'polypeptide(L)'
;LGSLVIILYNILYIILYNIIYKMFIECLVEFLGTMLFIYVILATGNWAAIGATLSICILLGGKISGGSYNPAVTIALYTAGKLAENQVLPYIIAEVLGGLLAYQLYKMYVLKSTN
;
A
#
# COMPACT_ATOMS: atom_id res chain seq x y z
N LEU A 1 25.40 27.98 22.26
CA LEU A 1 24.84 28.05 20.89
C LEU A 1 25.04 26.71 20.16
N GLY A 2 26.27 26.11 20.26
CA GLY A 2 26.55 24.83 19.61
C GLY A 2 25.69 23.67 20.13
N SER A 3 25.41 23.60 21.44
CA SER A 3 24.54 22.57 22.02
C SER A 3 23.07 22.74 21.58
N LEU A 4 22.60 23.97 21.43
CA LEU A 4 21.26 24.25 20.92
C LEU A 4 21.11 23.78 19.46
N VAL A 5 22.09 24.05 18.62
CA VAL A 5 22.11 23.62 17.20
C VAL A 5 22.07 22.09 17.11
N ILE A 6 22.82 21.38 17.93
CA ILE A 6 22.84 19.91 17.98
C ILE A 6 21.48 19.37 18.41
N ILE A 7 20.85 19.97 19.45
CA ILE A 7 19.54 19.57 19.91
C ILE A 7 18.50 19.76 18.82
N LEU A 8 18.48 20.93 18.16
CA LEU A 8 17.55 21.22 17.05
C LEU A 8 17.75 20.26 15.88
N TYR A 9 19.01 19.96 15.54
CA TYR A 9 19.33 18.99 14.49
C TYR A 9 18.77 17.60 14.84
N ASN A 10 18.99 17.14 16.06
CA ASN A 10 18.52 15.82 16.49
C ASN A 10 16.98 15.75 16.51
N ILE A 11 16.31 16.81 16.96
CA ILE A 11 14.84 16.88 16.95
C ILE A 11 14.33 16.82 15.51
N LEU A 12 14.90 17.61 14.62
CA LEU A 12 14.53 17.61 13.20
C LEU A 12 14.76 16.25 12.56
N TYR A 13 15.90 15.64 12.83
CA TYR A 13 16.23 14.30 12.34
C TYR A 13 15.19 13.27 12.77
N ILE A 14 14.82 13.26 14.06
CA ILE A 14 13.82 12.32 14.61
C ILE A 14 12.46 12.54 13.95
N ILE A 15 12.03 13.79 13.78
CA ILE A 15 10.75 14.14 13.15
C ILE A 15 10.73 13.65 11.70
N LEU A 16 11.76 13.94 10.93
CA LEU A 16 11.87 13.53 9.52
C LEU A 16 11.91 12.00 9.39
N TYR A 17 12.69 11.34 10.25
CA TYR A 17 12.76 9.88 10.28
C TYR A 17 11.37 9.26 10.52
N ASN A 18 10.62 9.75 11.49
CA ASN A 18 9.29 9.24 11.81
C ASN A 18 8.29 9.48 10.67
N ILE A 19 8.36 10.61 9.99
CA ILE A 19 7.51 10.91 8.83
C ILE A 19 7.81 9.95 7.69
N ILE A 20 9.08 9.74 7.36
CA ILE A 20 9.51 8.83 6.28
C ILE A 20 9.14 7.40 6.61
N TYR A 21 9.38 6.95 7.86
CA TYR A 21 9.04 5.60 8.32
C TYR A 21 7.53 5.35 8.21
N LYS A 22 6.71 6.30 8.65
CA LYS A 22 5.24 6.19 8.57
C LYS A 22 4.78 6.04 7.12
N MET A 23 5.28 6.87 6.20
CA MET A 23 4.95 6.79 4.78
C MET A 23 5.40 5.46 4.17
N PHE A 24 6.57 4.97 4.53
CA PHE A 24 7.07 3.68 4.07
C PHE A 24 6.14 2.53 4.50
N ILE A 25 5.73 2.50 5.76
CA ILE A 25 4.82 1.46 6.27
C ILE A 25 3.44 1.54 5.60
N GLU A 26 2.90 2.73 5.41
CA GLU A 26 1.63 2.92 4.71
C GLU A 26 1.71 2.39 3.27
N CYS A 27 2.77 2.72 2.54
CA CYS A 27 3.00 2.24 1.18
C CYS A 27 3.24 0.73 1.13
N LEU A 28 3.94 0.17 2.12
CA LEU A 28 4.15 -1.28 2.21
C LEU A 28 2.83 -2.02 2.38
N VAL A 29 1.93 -1.50 3.22
CA VAL A 29 0.58 -2.06 3.40
C VAL A 29 -0.22 -1.99 2.09
N GLU A 30 -0.20 -0.85 1.41
CA GLU A 30 -0.87 -0.71 0.11
C GLU A 30 -0.29 -1.67 -0.94
N PHE A 31 1.02 -1.83 -0.98
CA PHE A 31 1.71 -2.75 -1.89
C PHE A 31 1.31 -4.21 -1.62
N LEU A 32 1.42 -4.65 -0.37
CA LEU A 32 1.13 -6.04 0.00
C LEU A 32 -0.35 -6.38 -0.13
N GLY A 33 -1.23 -5.48 0.27
CA GLY A 33 -2.67 -5.68 0.16
C GLY A 33 -3.13 -5.73 -1.29
N THR A 34 -2.63 -4.83 -2.13
CA THR A 34 -2.93 -4.84 -3.56
C THR A 34 -2.38 -6.10 -4.23
N MET A 35 -1.16 -6.51 -3.88
CA MET A 35 -0.56 -7.74 -4.39
C MET A 35 -1.45 -8.96 -4.10
N LEU A 36 -1.89 -9.12 -2.86
CA LEU A 36 -2.75 -10.24 -2.47
C LEU A 36 -4.11 -10.16 -3.18
N PHE A 37 -4.71 -8.99 -3.22
CA PHE A 37 -6.02 -8.75 -3.85
C PHE A 37 -5.97 -9.09 -5.34
N ILE A 38 -4.99 -8.58 -6.07
CA ILE A 38 -4.84 -8.84 -7.50
C ILE A 38 -4.48 -10.32 -7.77
N TYR A 39 -3.64 -10.91 -6.92
CA TYR A 39 -3.31 -12.34 -7.04
C TYR A 39 -4.57 -13.21 -6.96
N VAL A 40 -5.45 -12.95 -6.02
CA VAL A 40 -6.71 -13.71 -5.87
C VAL A 40 -7.65 -13.48 -7.07
N ILE A 41 -7.69 -12.26 -7.60
CA ILE A 41 -8.43 -11.97 -8.84
C ILE A 41 -7.94 -12.86 -9.98
N LEU A 42 -6.64 -12.88 -10.21
CA LEU A 42 -6.03 -13.63 -11.32
C LEU A 42 -6.13 -15.14 -11.13
N ALA A 43 -5.90 -15.61 -9.91
CA ALA A 43 -5.84 -17.04 -9.62
C ALA A 43 -7.21 -17.69 -9.54
N THR A 44 -8.24 -16.98 -9.09
CA THR A 44 -9.56 -17.59 -8.81
C THR A 44 -10.68 -17.11 -9.73
N GLY A 45 -10.67 -15.84 -10.12
CA GLY A 45 -11.81 -15.22 -10.80
C GLY A 45 -13.12 -15.32 -10.02
N ASN A 46 -13.06 -15.67 -8.74
CA ASN A 46 -14.22 -15.94 -7.90
C ASN A 46 -14.59 -14.70 -7.10
N TRP A 47 -15.81 -14.20 -7.31
CA TRP A 47 -16.29 -12.97 -6.68
C TRP A 47 -16.25 -13.04 -5.15
N ALA A 48 -16.59 -14.18 -4.56
CA ALA A 48 -16.62 -14.34 -3.11
C ALA A 48 -15.19 -14.33 -2.52
N ALA A 49 -14.26 -15.03 -3.16
CA ALA A 49 -12.85 -15.05 -2.76
C ALA A 49 -12.22 -13.66 -2.90
N ILE A 50 -12.51 -12.95 -3.99
CA ILE A 50 -12.02 -11.60 -4.27
C ILE A 50 -12.56 -10.63 -3.21
N GLY A 51 -13.86 -10.64 -2.95
CA GLY A 51 -14.50 -9.78 -1.96
C GLY A 51 -14.01 -10.06 -0.54
N ALA A 52 -13.87 -11.35 -0.17
CA ALA A 52 -13.35 -11.74 1.13
C ALA A 52 -11.90 -11.29 1.32
N THR A 53 -11.07 -11.42 0.31
CA THR A 53 -9.67 -10.97 0.35
C THR A 53 -9.58 -9.47 0.56
N LEU A 54 -10.34 -8.69 -0.20
CA LEU A 54 -10.35 -7.23 -0.04
C LEU A 54 -10.84 -6.85 1.36
N SER A 55 -11.87 -7.51 1.87
CA SER A 55 -12.40 -7.27 3.21
C SER A 55 -11.34 -7.53 4.29
N ILE A 56 -10.60 -8.62 4.18
CA ILE A 56 -9.51 -8.94 5.12
C ILE A 56 -8.39 -7.92 5.02
N CYS A 57 -7.99 -7.53 3.82
CA CYS A 57 -6.96 -6.51 3.61
C CYS A 57 -7.35 -5.17 4.24
N ILE A 58 -8.60 -4.74 4.09
CA ILE A 58 -9.11 -3.51 4.71
C ILE A 58 -9.15 -3.65 6.23
N LEU A 59 -9.59 -4.80 6.74
CA LEU A 59 -9.63 -5.06 8.18
C LEU A 59 -8.25 -4.96 8.82
N LEU A 60 -7.23 -5.55 8.19
CA LEU A 60 -5.87 -5.60 8.74
C LEU A 60 -5.08 -4.33 8.47
N GLY A 61 -5.18 -3.76 7.27
CA GLY A 61 -4.35 -2.64 6.82
C GLY A 61 -5.03 -1.29 6.86
N GLY A 62 -6.34 -1.22 6.93
CA GLY A 62 -7.09 0.03 6.84
C GLY A 62 -6.74 1.05 7.92
N LYS A 63 -6.43 0.60 9.13
CA LYS A 63 -5.99 1.47 10.23
C LYS A 63 -4.60 2.07 10.01
N ILE A 64 -3.79 1.46 9.16
CA ILE A 64 -2.42 1.88 8.87
C ILE A 64 -2.41 2.81 7.66
N SER A 65 -2.92 2.35 6.52
CA SER A 65 -2.84 3.08 5.25
C SER A 65 -4.16 3.72 4.79
N GLY A 66 -5.28 3.32 5.36
CA GLY A 66 -6.62 3.65 4.86
C GLY A 66 -7.19 2.57 3.95
N GLY A 67 -6.39 1.61 3.50
CA GLY A 67 -6.88 0.43 2.78
C GLY A 67 -7.46 0.71 1.40
N SER A 68 -6.81 1.54 0.61
CA SER A 68 -7.24 1.84 -0.77
C SER A 68 -7.09 0.61 -1.68
N TYR A 69 -5.88 0.06 -1.74
CA TYR A 69 -5.51 -1.12 -2.54
C TYR A 69 -5.84 -1.02 -4.04
N ASN A 70 -6.08 0.19 -4.52
CA ASN A 70 -6.51 0.44 -5.89
C ASN A 70 -6.26 1.91 -6.22
N PRO A 71 -5.57 2.25 -7.32
CA PRO A 71 -5.32 3.63 -7.72
C PRO A 71 -6.58 4.48 -7.87
N ALA A 72 -7.66 3.91 -8.40
CA ALA A 72 -8.92 4.63 -8.53
C ALA A 72 -9.54 4.96 -7.17
N VAL A 73 -9.46 4.03 -6.22
CA VAL A 73 -9.92 4.27 -4.84
C VAL A 73 -9.06 5.32 -4.16
N THR A 74 -7.74 5.26 -4.33
CA THR A 74 -6.82 6.27 -3.81
C THR A 74 -7.18 7.67 -4.28
N ILE A 75 -7.42 7.85 -5.57
CA ILE A 75 -7.83 9.14 -6.15
C ILE A 75 -9.19 9.59 -5.59
N ALA A 76 -10.15 8.68 -5.51
CA ALA A 76 -11.48 8.99 -4.96
C ALA A 76 -11.42 9.40 -3.49
N LEU A 77 -10.63 8.72 -2.68
CA LEU A 77 -10.44 9.06 -1.26
C LEU A 77 -9.77 10.42 -1.11
N TYR A 78 -8.78 10.73 -1.92
CA TYR A 78 -8.18 12.06 -1.94
C TYR A 78 -9.22 13.13 -2.31
N THR A 79 -9.97 12.92 -3.37
CA THR A 79 -11.01 13.86 -3.82
C THR A 79 -12.07 14.07 -2.75
N ALA A 80 -12.40 13.03 -1.99
CA ALA A 80 -13.35 13.09 -0.87
C ALA A 80 -12.77 13.70 0.41
N GLY A 81 -11.50 14.13 0.41
CA GLY A 81 -10.84 14.70 1.59
C GLY A 81 -10.45 13.68 2.66
N LYS A 82 -10.40 12.40 2.31
CA LYS A 82 -10.09 11.29 3.23
C LYS A 82 -8.66 10.79 3.14
N LEU A 83 -7.88 11.33 2.22
CA LEU A 83 -6.48 11.00 2.01
C LEU A 83 -5.69 12.29 1.77
N ALA A 84 -4.48 12.39 2.32
CA ALA A 84 -3.63 13.54 2.12
C ALA A 84 -3.00 13.54 0.71
N GLU A 85 -2.77 14.73 0.16
CA GLU A 85 -2.20 14.88 -1.18
C GLU A 85 -0.84 14.18 -1.33
N ASN A 86 0.02 14.25 -0.31
CA ASN A 86 1.34 13.63 -0.33
C ASN A 86 1.31 12.10 -0.28
N GLN A 87 0.16 11.49 -0.01
CA GLN A 87 -0.03 10.04 -0.01
C GLN A 87 -0.44 9.51 -1.39
N VAL A 88 -1.01 10.35 -2.26
CA VAL A 88 -1.64 9.92 -3.51
C VAL A 88 -0.65 9.23 -4.44
N LEU A 89 0.41 9.91 -4.83
CA LEU A 89 1.38 9.35 -5.78
C LEU A 89 2.15 8.14 -5.22
N PRO A 90 2.68 8.19 -3.98
CA PRO A 90 3.31 7.00 -3.39
C PRO A 90 2.38 5.79 -3.30
N TYR A 91 1.12 5.98 -2.95
CA TYR A 91 0.12 4.90 -2.89
C TYR A 91 -0.12 4.29 -4.27
N ILE A 92 -0.34 5.12 -5.29
CA ILE A 92 -0.56 4.64 -6.65
C ILE A 92 0.62 3.82 -7.14
N ILE A 93 1.85 4.29 -6.90
CA ILE A 93 3.06 3.54 -7.27
C ILE A 93 3.11 2.20 -6.55
N ALA A 94 2.87 2.17 -5.24
CA ALA A 94 2.86 0.95 -4.44
C ALA A 94 1.80 -0.05 -4.94
N GLU A 95 0.61 0.44 -5.24
CA GLU A 95 -0.52 -0.37 -5.73
C GLU A 95 -0.23 -0.95 -7.11
N VAL A 96 0.28 -0.14 -8.04
CA VAL A 96 0.64 -0.61 -9.38
C VAL A 96 1.75 -1.66 -9.32
N LEU A 97 2.80 -1.41 -8.52
CA LEU A 97 3.89 -2.37 -8.33
C LEU A 97 3.38 -3.67 -7.67
N GLY A 98 2.49 -3.56 -6.69
CA GLY A 98 1.85 -4.72 -6.06
C GLY A 98 1.08 -5.56 -7.07
N GLY A 99 0.29 -4.93 -7.93
CA GLY A 99 -0.45 -5.60 -8.99
C GLY A 99 0.45 -6.29 -10.01
N LEU A 100 1.54 -5.64 -10.42
CA LEU A 100 2.52 -6.23 -11.34
C LEU A 100 3.24 -7.43 -10.71
N LEU A 101 3.61 -7.34 -9.44
CA LEU A 101 4.20 -8.48 -8.73
C LEU A 101 3.20 -9.64 -8.61
N ALA A 102 1.94 -9.34 -8.33
CA ALA A 102 0.88 -10.35 -8.28
C ALA A 102 0.79 -11.13 -9.61
N TYR A 103 0.87 -10.42 -10.73
CA TYR A 103 0.90 -11.06 -12.05
C TYR A 103 2.11 -11.98 -12.23
N GLN A 104 3.29 -11.55 -11.80
CA GLN A 104 4.49 -12.40 -11.87
C GLN A 104 4.34 -13.67 -11.02
N LEU A 105 3.82 -13.55 -9.82
CA LEU A 105 3.56 -14.70 -8.95
C LEU A 105 2.50 -15.62 -9.55
N TYR A 106 1.44 -15.08 -10.10
CA TYR A 106 0.41 -15.83 -10.80
C TYR A 106 1.00 -16.62 -11.97
N LYS A 107 1.83 -15.98 -12.78
CA LYS A 107 2.49 -16.64 -13.91
C LYS A 107 3.40 -17.78 -13.46
N MET A 108 4.11 -17.61 -12.35
CA MET A 108 5.04 -18.62 -11.82
C MET A 108 4.32 -19.82 -11.21
N TYR A 109 3.26 -19.60 -10.46
CA TYR A 109 2.66 -20.65 -9.62
C TYR A 109 1.36 -21.23 -10.18
N VAL A 110 0.64 -20.49 -11.00
CA VAL A 110 -0.65 -20.95 -11.55
C VAL A 110 -0.50 -21.33 -13.01
N LEU A 111 0.01 -20.45 -13.87
CA LEU A 111 0.13 -20.76 -15.30
C LEU A 111 1.13 -21.88 -15.59
N LYS A 112 2.21 -21.99 -14.82
CA LYS A 112 3.18 -23.09 -14.98
C LYS A 112 2.62 -24.45 -14.58
N SER A 113 1.70 -24.51 -13.63
CA SER A 113 1.11 -25.78 -13.17
C SER A 113 0.07 -26.33 -14.13
N THR A 114 -0.41 -25.55 -15.11
CA THR A 114 -1.40 -25.95 -16.11
C THR A 114 -0.76 -26.38 -17.44
N ASN A 115 0.55 -26.25 -17.60
CA ASN A 115 1.34 -26.73 -18.72
C ASN A 115 2.21 -27.92 -18.31
#